data_97904b8cf31c8299fdcc1f353bf58416
#
_entry.id   97904b8cf31c8299fdcc1f353bf58416
#
_cell.length_a   1.000
_cell.length_b   1.000
_cell.length_c   1.000
_cell.angle_alpha   90.00
_cell.angle_beta   90.00
_cell.angle_gamma   90.00
#
_symmetry.space_group_name_H-M   'P 1'
#
loop_
_entity.id
_entity.type
_entity.pdbx_description
1 polymer ?
#
loop_
_entity_poly.entity_id
_entity_poly.type
_entity_poly.pdbx_seq_one_letter_code
_entity_poly.pdbx_strand_id
1 'polypeptide(L)'
;ISTRLVGSEMCIRDRLQIVNDSNEFESLLAKYIQKPLRKGVPSLFADISSLYGGIHDEEKSIGKVLKAAAESLKKSGKFPNAPEAEVKPKETYRYALNMLAMHHAKIGNFDEALKCIDEAIDTKDENNDEREKVLEFHLNKSRFLKRAGDLEGAYEESEIARNMDLADRYINSISVKRAFQCGKFREAERLATLFTRDAENYKTNLFDMQCL
;
A
#
# COMPACT_ATOMS: atom_id res chain seq x y z
N ILE A 1 26.83 26.87 8.59
CA ILE A 1 25.74 26.33 7.75
C ILE A 1 24.85 25.48 8.64
N SER A 2 23.70 25.96 8.80
CA SER A 2 22.51 25.69 9.58
C SER A 2 22.31 24.27 10.15
N THR A 3 22.57 24.10 11.42
CA THR A 3 22.24 22.94 12.27
C THR A 3 20.73 22.81 12.57
N ARG A 4 19.87 23.64 11.99
CA ARG A 4 18.41 23.65 12.24
C ARG A 4 17.59 22.65 11.41
N LEU A 5 18.18 22.00 10.39
CA LEU A 5 17.46 21.09 9.49
C LEU A 5 17.57 19.59 9.88
N VAL A 6 18.34 19.26 10.91
CA VAL A 6 18.66 17.86 11.27
C VAL A 6 17.50 17.10 11.94
N GLY A 7 16.37 17.73 12.19
CA GLY A 7 15.23 17.12 12.91
C GLY A 7 13.92 17.02 12.11
N SER A 8 13.86 17.48 10.85
CA SER A 8 12.64 17.37 10.04
C SER A 8 12.55 16.03 9.31
N GLU A 9 11.34 15.51 9.06
CA GLU A 9 11.10 14.28 8.30
C GLU A 9 11.74 14.35 6.89
N MET A 10 11.73 15.50 6.25
CA MET A 10 12.42 15.76 4.98
C MET A 10 13.93 15.54 5.09
N CYS A 11 14.55 15.96 6.18
CA CYS A 11 15.99 15.78 6.38
C CYS A 11 16.37 14.30 6.58
N ILE A 12 15.50 13.49 7.21
CA ILE A 12 15.74 12.03 7.36
C ILE A 12 15.65 11.34 6.00
N ARG A 13 14.68 11.69 5.17
CA ARG A 13 14.52 11.12 3.82
C ARG A 13 15.71 11.43 2.91
N ASP A 14 16.19 12.67 2.94
CA ASP A 14 17.34 13.07 2.14
C ASP A 14 18.63 12.34 2.60
N ARG A 15 18.77 12.12 3.90
CA ARG A 15 19.87 11.32 4.45
C ARG A 15 19.82 9.87 4.00
N LEU A 16 18.63 9.25 3.91
CA LEU A 16 18.46 7.88 3.43
C LEU A 16 19.00 7.67 2.00
N GLN A 17 19.02 8.72 1.18
CA GLN A 17 19.53 8.64 -0.21
C GLN A 17 21.06 8.69 -0.31
N ILE A 18 21.76 9.17 0.72
CA ILE A 18 23.20 9.41 0.70
C ILE A 18 23.99 8.54 1.68
N VAL A 19 23.29 7.83 2.58
CA VAL A 19 23.94 6.93 3.56
C VAL A 19 24.43 5.67 2.87
N ASN A 20 25.74 5.38 3.02
CA ASN A 20 26.37 4.19 2.47
C ASN A 20 26.50 3.05 3.48
N ASP A 21 26.38 3.31 4.78
CA ASP A 21 26.42 2.28 5.81
C ASP A 21 25.05 1.64 6.00
N SER A 22 24.96 0.32 5.81
CA SER A 22 23.72 -0.43 5.88
C SER A 22 23.08 -0.39 7.28
N ASN A 23 23.86 -0.34 8.35
CA ASN A 23 23.31 -0.29 9.71
C ASN A 23 22.75 1.11 10.03
N GLU A 24 23.46 2.16 9.58
CA GLU A 24 22.96 3.53 9.70
C GLU A 24 21.68 3.70 8.85
N PHE A 25 21.64 3.17 7.63
CA PHE A 25 20.45 3.17 6.78
C PHE A 25 19.26 2.50 7.46
N GLU A 26 19.42 1.27 7.96
CA GLU A 26 18.37 0.53 8.66
C GLU A 26 17.86 1.29 9.88
N SER A 27 18.76 1.89 10.67
CA SER A 27 18.40 2.69 11.84
C SER A 27 17.61 3.95 11.50
N LEU A 28 18.00 4.66 10.44
CA LEU A 28 17.31 5.86 9.96
C LEU A 28 15.94 5.51 9.37
N LEU A 29 15.88 4.45 8.55
CA LEU A 29 14.64 3.97 7.96
C LEU A 29 13.64 3.52 9.05
N ALA A 30 14.12 2.76 10.05
CA ALA A 30 13.28 2.33 11.16
C ALA A 30 12.68 3.51 11.96
N LYS A 31 13.41 4.61 12.09
CA LYS A 31 12.88 5.84 12.70
C LYS A 31 11.90 6.57 11.78
N TYR A 32 12.22 6.64 10.50
CA TYR A 32 11.41 7.35 9.51
C TYR A 32 10.01 6.77 9.37
N ILE A 33 9.89 5.42 9.29
CA ILE A 33 8.60 4.75 9.03
C ILE A 33 7.64 4.79 10.23
N GLN A 34 8.11 4.96 11.47
CA GLN A 34 7.26 4.84 12.66
C GLN A 34 6.09 5.82 12.67
N LYS A 35 6.36 7.11 12.47
CA LYS A 35 5.31 8.14 12.53
C LYS A 35 4.29 8.04 11.40
N PRO A 36 4.69 7.82 10.12
CA PRO A 36 3.74 7.56 9.05
C PRO A 36 2.94 6.28 9.24
N LEU A 37 3.53 5.19 9.74
CA LEU A 37 2.81 3.94 10.02
C LEU A 37 1.75 4.11 11.10
N ARG A 38 2.04 4.86 12.19
CA ARG A 38 1.04 5.18 13.22
C ARG A 38 -0.18 5.91 12.66
N LYS A 39 0.04 6.73 11.62
CA LYS A 39 -1.01 7.54 10.98
C LYS A 39 -1.67 6.85 9.79
N GLY A 40 -1.16 5.70 9.36
CA GLY A 40 -1.64 5.03 8.16
C GLY A 40 -1.46 5.87 6.89
N VAL A 41 -0.30 6.54 6.72
CA VAL A 41 -0.05 7.42 5.56
C VAL A 41 0.07 6.61 4.28
N PRO A 42 -0.84 6.74 3.30
CA PRO A 42 -0.84 5.91 2.09
C PRO A 42 0.36 6.13 1.18
N SER A 43 0.94 7.34 1.18
CA SER A 43 2.09 7.69 0.33
C SER A 43 3.43 7.16 0.85
N LEU A 44 3.49 6.61 2.06
CA LEU A 44 4.74 6.15 2.67
C LEU A 44 5.54 5.19 1.77
N PHE A 45 4.85 4.26 1.10
CA PHE A 45 5.55 3.34 0.19
C PHE A 45 6.12 4.06 -1.04
N ALA A 46 5.40 5.04 -1.60
CA ALA A 46 5.90 5.85 -2.70
C ALA A 46 7.18 6.60 -2.30
N ASP A 47 7.21 7.14 -1.08
CA ASP A 47 8.39 7.85 -0.55
C ASP A 47 9.62 6.94 -0.45
N ILE A 48 9.47 5.72 0.09
CA ILE A 48 10.60 4.77 0.21
C ILE A 48 10.90 4.01 -1.09
N SER A 49 9.97 3.96 -2.05
CA SER A 49 10.16 3.23 -3.31
C SER A 49 11.28 3.81 -4.18
N SER A 50 11.63 5.09 -3.99
CA SER A 50 12.75 5.75 -4.64
C SER A 50 14.12 5.24 -4.15
N LEU A 51 14.15 4.55 -3.01
CA LEU A 51 15.37 3.98 -2.43
C LEU A 51 15.73 2.60 -3.02
N TYR A 52 14.82 1.99 -3.82
CA TYR A 52 15.09 0.72 -4.48
C TYR A 52 16.02 0.93 -5.69
N GLY A 53 16.95 0.02 -5.89
CA GLY A 53 17.88 0.06 -7.03
C GLY A 53 19.09 0.99 -6.82
N GLY A 54 19.36 1.38 -5.56
CA GLY A 54 20.61 2.05 -5.19
C GLY A 54 21.86 1.15 -5.35
N ILE A 55 23.01 1.69 -4.95
CA ILE A 55 24.32 1.04 -5.12
C ILE A 55 24.52 -0.15 -4.15
N HIS A 56 23.80 -0.12 -3.03
CA HIS A 56 23.85 -1.14 -1.98
C HIS A 56 22.53 -1.92 -1.98
N ASP A 57 22.53 -3.13 -1.41
CA ASP A 57 21.34 -4.02 -1.28
C ASP A 57 20.22 -3.39 -0.40
N GLU A 58 19.81 -2.14 -0.73
CA GLU A 58 18.79 -1.40 0.02
C GLU A 58 17.47 -2.17 0.06
N GLU A 59 17.16 -2.95 -0.99
CA GLU A 59 15.97 -3.81 -1.00
C GLU A 59 15.95 -4.78 0.17
N LYS A 60 17.09 -5.42 0.47
CA LYS A 60 17.21 -6.35 1.61
C LYS A 60 17.09 -5.61 2.94
N SER A 61 17.73 -4.45 3.06
CA SER A 61 17.66 -3.62 4.26
C SER A 61 16.25 -3.09 4.51
N ILE A 62 15.55 -2.63 3.46
CA ILE A 62 14.14 -2.21 3.56
C ILE A 62 13.26 -3.39 4.01
N GLY A 63 13.39 -4.55 3.37
CA GLY A 63 12.64 -5.75 3.76
C GLY A 63 12.89 -6.17 5.20
N LYS A 64 14.15 -6.15 5.66
CA LYS A 64 14.53 -6.46 7.03
C LYS A 64 13.89 -5.51 8.05
N VAL A 65 13.92 -4.19 7.78
CA VAL A 65 13.34 -3.18 8.67
C VAL A 65 11.81 -3.32 8.74
N LEU A 66 11.13 -3.48 7.58
CA LEU A 66 9.68 -3.64 7.53
C LEU A 66 9.23 -4.94 8.23
N LYS A 67 9.93 -6.03 8.00
CA LYS A 67 9.67 -7.32 8.65
C LYS A 67 9.86 -7.22 10.17
N ALA A 68 10.97 -6.64 10.64
CA ALA A 68 11.23 -6.45 12.06
C ALA A 68 10.14 -5.56 12.72
N ALA A 69 9.67 -4.51 12.03
CA ALA A 69 8.58 -3.66 12.52
C ALA A 69 7.27 -4.47 12.65
N ALA A 70 6.89 -5.23 11.63
CA ALA A 70 5.68 -6.05 11.66
C ALA A 70 5.73 -7.13 12.76
N GLU A 71 6.83 -7.88 12.85
CA GLU A 71 7.01 -8.92 13.89
C GLU A 71 6.98 -8.35 15.31
N SER A 72 7.63 -7.19 15.54
CA SER A 72 7.64 -6.54 16.85
C SER A 72 6.26 -6.03 17.24
N LEU A 73 5.53 -5.41 16.30
CA LEU A 73 4.15 -4.95 16.52
C LEU A 73 3.20 -6.11 16.79
N LYS A 74 3.33 -7.22 16.05
CA LYS A 74 2.55 -8.45 16.28
C LYS A 74 2.77 -9.02 17.68
N LYS A 75 4.04 -9.09 18.12
CA LYS A 75 4.43 -9.75 19.35
C LYS A 75 4.17 -8.91 20.60
N SER A 76 4.43 -7.62 20.53
CA SER A 76 4.48 -6.76 21.73
C SER A 76 3.67 -5.46 21.59
N GLY A 77 3.08 -5.21 20.42
CA GLY A 77 2.39 -3.95 20.15
C GLY A 77 3.31 -2.73 20.10
N LYS A 78 4.63 -2.92 19.91
CA LYS A 78 5.66 -1.87 19.91
C LYS A 78 6.49 -1.95 18.65
N PHE A 79 7.05 -0.80 18.24
CA PHE A 79 8.16 -0.83 17.28
C PHE A 79 9.44 -1.39 17.92
N PRO A 80 10.38 -1.94 17.14
CA PRO A 80 11.70 -2.32 17.63
C PRO A 80 12.36 -1.14 18.38
N ASN A 81 12.87 -1.42 19.57
CA ASN A 81 13.53 -0.42 20.44
C ASN A 81 12.65 0.75 20.93
N ALA A 82 11.33 0.71 20.73
CA ALA A 82 10.43 1.69 21.33
C ALA A 82 10.19 1.38 22.82
N PRO A 83 10.19 2.40 23.70
CA PRO A 83 9.99 2.20 25.14
C PRO A 83 8.56 1.78 25.48
N GLU A 84 7.58 2.27 24.73
CA GLU A 84 6.16 2.10 25.01
C GLU A 84 5.42 1.40 23.88
N ALA A 85 4.29 0.77 24.20
CA ALA A 85 3.38 0.18 23.23
C ALA A 85 2.68 1.29 22.43
N GLU A 86 2.29 0.96 21.18
CA GLU A 86 1.51 1.86 20.35
C GLU A 86 0.09 2.04 20.94
N VAL A 87 -0.48 3.22 20.73
CA VAL A 87 -1.87 3.51 21.17
C VAL A 87 -2.87 2.61 20.43
N LYS A 88 -2.60 2.34 19.13
CA LYS A 88 -3.40 1.48 18.27
C LYS A 88 -2.53 0.38 17.65
N PRO A 89 -2.07 -0.60 18.45
CA PRO A 89 -1.08 -1.56 17.98
C PRO A 89 -1.58 -2.44 16.82
N LYS A 90 -2.84 -2.86 16.84
CA LYS A 90 -3.44 -3.67 15.77
C LYS A 90 -3.52 -2.89 14.45
N GLU A 91 -3.96 -1.64 14.50
CA GLU A 91 -4.05 -0.77 13.33
C GLU A 91 -2.65 -0.50 12.74
N THR A 92 -1.70 -0.14 13.59
CA THR A 92 -0.29 0.09 13.18
C THR A 92 0.33 -1.18 12.59
N TYR A 93 0.01 -2.35 13.15
CA TYR A 93 0.43 -3.64 12.62
C TYR A 93 -0.12 -3.91 11.22
N ARG A 94 -1.40 -3.64 10.97
CA ARG A 94 -2.01 -3.78 9.64
C ARG A 94 -1.31 -2.91 8.59
N TYR A 95 -0.99 -1.67 8.93
CA TYR A 95 -0.24 -0.79 8.03
C TYR A 95 1.19 -1.30 7.80
N ALA A 96 1.84 -1.85 8.82
CA ALA A 96 3.17 -2.46 8.66
C ALA A 96 3.12 -3.69 7.73
N LEU A 97 2.08 -4.54 7.85
CA LEU A 97 1.85 -5.66 6.94
C LEU A 97 1.59 -5.20 5.50
N ASN A 98 0.77 -4.16 5.32
CA ASN A 98 0.53 -3.59 3.99
C ASN A 98 1.83 -3.07 3.35
N MET A 99 2.67 -2.38 4.12
CA MET A 99 3.99 -1.93 3.65
C MET A 99 4.91 -3.09 3.27
N LEU A 100 4.92 -4.16 4.08
CA LEU A 100 5.69 -5.36 3.81
C LEU A 100 5.16 -6.08 2.56
N ALA A 101 3.85 -6.15 2.38
CA ALA A 101 3.22 -6.68 1.17
C ALA A 101 3.62 -5.90 -0.08
N MET A 102 3.60 -4.56 -0.01
CA MET A 102 4.04 -3.69 -1.11
C MET A 102 5.52 -3.89 -1.43
N HIS A 103 6.37 -4.09 -0.41
CA HIS A 103 7.79 -4.44 -0.60
C HIS A 103 7.93 -5.76 -1.36
N HIS A 104 7.27 -6.83 -0.89
CA HIS A 104 7.32 -8.14 -1.56
C HIS A 104 6.81 -8.06 -3.00
N ALA A 105 5.72 -7.34 -3.25
CA ALA A 105 5.23 -7.10 -4.60
C ALA A 105 6.20 -6.28 -5.47
N LYS A 106 6.95 -5.34 -4.90
CA LYS A 106 7.94 -4.53 -5.60
C LYS A 106 9.10 -5.39 -6.10
N ILE A 107 9.57 -6.34 -5.29
CA ILE A 107 10.66 -7.28 -5.64
C ILE A 107 10.18 -8.52 -6.40
N GLY A 108 8.89 -8.61 -6.75
CA GLY A 108 8.32 -9.71 -7.54
C GLY A 108 7.91 -10.95 -6.74
N ASN A 109 8.01 -10.93 -5.42
CA ASN A 109 7.58 -12.04 -4.57
C ASN A 109 6.08 -11.92 -4.22
N PHE A 110 5.21 -12.30 -5.19
CA PHE A 110 3.77 -12.12 -5.05
C PHE A 110 3.14 -13.06 -4.02
N ASP A 111 3.69 -14.25 -3.80
CA ASP A 111 3.16 -15.20 -2.81
C ASP A 111 3.26 -14.63 -1.39
N GLU A 112 4.41 -14.07 -1.03
CA GLU A 112 4.58 -13.42 0.27
C GLU A 112 3.80 -12.09 0.36
N ALA A 113 3.69 -11.36 -0.75
CA ALA A 113 2.88 -10.14 -0.79
C ALA A 113 1.41 -10.44 -0.49
N LEU A 114 0.85 -11.49 -1.09
CA LEU A 114 -0.54 -11.92 -0.88
C LEU A 114 -0.76 -12.42 0.56
N LYS A 115 0.15 -13.21 1.12
CA LYS A 115 0.06 -13.64 2.53
C LYS A 115 0.03 -12.45 3.49
N CYS A 116 0.91 -11.47 3.30
CA CYS A 116 0.97 -10.30 4.17
C CYS A 116 -0.28 -9.43 4.06
N ILE A 117 -0.82 -9.23 2.84
CA ILE A 117 -2.01 -8.40 2.66
C ILE A 117 -3.28 -9.11 3.18
N ASP A 118 -3.37 -10.43 3.03
CA ASP A 118 -4.48 -11.22 3.58
C ASP A 118 -4.47 -11.16 5.11
N GLU A 119 -3.31 -11.31 5.75
CA GLU A 119 -3.19 -11.15 7.19
C GLU A 119 -3.57 -9.71 7.63
N ALA A 120 -3.24 -8.69 6.85
CA ALA A 120 -3.65 -7.32 7.14
C ALA A 120 -5.17 -7.12 7.04
N ILE A 121 -5.84 -7.78 6.09
CA ILE A 121 -7.29 -7.75 5.92
C ILE A 121 -7.98 -8.50 7.07
N ASP A 122 -7.47 -9.68 7.42
CA ASP A 122 -8.05 -10.55 8.44
C ASP A 122 -7.84 -10.05 9.88
N THR A 123 -6.84 -9.22 10.12
CA THR A 123 -6.58 -8.63 11.43
C THR A 123 -7.67 -7.59 11.75
N LYS A 124 -8.68 -7.98 12.54
CA LYS A 124 -9.78 -7.08 12.92
C LYS A 124 -9.36 -6.17 14.07
N ASP A 125 -9.73 -4.90 13.98
CA ASP A 125 -9.71 -3.96 15.09
C ASP A 125 -11.09 -3.95 15.78
N GLU A 126 -11.10 -3.76 17.09
CA GLU A 126 -12.33 -3.76 17.90
C GLU A 126 -13.18 -2.48 17.71
N ASN A 127 -12.61 -1.47 17.09
CA ASN A 127 -13.29 -0.20 16.79
C ASN A 127 -13.87 -0.22 15.37
N ASN A 128 -15.18 -0.19 15.29
CA ASN A 128 -16.05 -0.44 14.14
C ASN A 128 -15.96 0.49 12.90
N ASP A 129 -14.93 1.31 12.76
CA ASP A 129 -14.81 2.24 11.62
C ASP A 129 -13.77 1.74 10.58
N GLU A 130 -13.96 0.47 10.16
CA GLU A 130 -12.96 -0.27 9.41
C GLU A 130 -13.04 -0.14 7.88
N ARG A 131 -14.17 0.35 7.32
CA ARG A 131 -14.40 0.27 5.87
C ARG A 131 -13.36 1.01 5.05
N GLU A 132 -13.07 2.25 5.38
CA GLU A 132 -12.10 3.06 4.61
C GLU A 132 -10.68 2.50 4.67
N LYS A 133 -10.28 1.94 5.83
CA LYS A 133 -8.93 1.42 6.05
C LYS A 133 -8.67 0.11 5.31
N VAL A 134 -9.68 -0.76 5.28
CA VAL A 134 -9.61 -2.06 4.57
C VAL A 134 -9.68 -1.89 3.06
N LEU A 135 -10.38 -0.87 2.58
CA LEU A 135 -10.54 -0.56 1.17
C LEU A 135 -9.18 -0.46 0.44
N GLU A 136 -8.22 0.25 1.02
CA GLU A 136 -6.88 0.38 0.42
C GLU A 136 -6.16 -0.98 0.32
N PHE A 137 -6.36 -1.87 1.31
CA PHE A 137 -5.74 -3.19 1.27
C PHE A 137 -6.30 -4.06 0.13
N HIS A 138 -7.60 -4.03 -0.11
CA HIS A 138 -8.23 -4.70 -1.25
C HIS A 138 -7.74 -4.13 -2.60
N LEU A 139 -7.57 -2.80 -2.70
CA LEU A 139 -6.98 -2.18 -3.89
C LEU A 139 -5.54 -2.63 -4.13
N ASN A 140 -4.73 -2.72 -3.08
CA ASN A 140 -3.36 -3.21 -3.18
C ASN A 140 -3.33 -4.69 -3.54
N LYS A 141 -4.18 -5.53 -2.92
CA LYS A 141 -4.32 -6.95 -3.28
C LYS A 141 -4.71 -7.12 -4.75
N SER A 142 -5.67 -6.35 -5.24
CA SER A 142 -6.02 -6.32 -6.67
C SER A 142 -4.84 -5.99 -7.57
N ARG A 143 -3.97 -5.05 -7.16
CA ARG A 143 -2.74 -4.71 -7.90
C ARG A 143 -1.73 -5.85 -7.88
N PHE A 144 -1.58 -6.57 -6.76
CA PHE A 144 -0.66 -7.69 -6.63
C PHE A 144 -1.12 -8.87 -7.49
N LEU A 145 -2.39 -9.26 -7.40
CA LEU A 145 -3.00 -10.33 -8.22
C LEU A 145 -2.85 -10.04 -9.72
N LYS A 146 -3.17 -8.81 -10.15
CA LYS A 146 -2.95 -8.39 -11.56
C LYS A 146 -1.50 -8.59 -12.00
N ARG A 147 -0.52 -8.21 -11.16
CA ARG A 147 0.91 -8.33 -11.50
C ARG A 147 1.38 -9.78 -11.45
N ALA A 148 0.77 -10.61 -10.62
CA ALA A 148 0.99 -12.04 -10.56
C ALA A 148 0.36 -12.81 -11.74
N GLY A 149 -0.53 -12.15 -12.52
CA GLY A 149 -1.22 -12.75 -13.69
C GLY A 149 -2.62 -13.26 -13.38
N ASP A 150 -3.08 -13.23 -12.14
CA ASP A 150 -4.45 -13.57 -11.76
C ASP A 150 -5.37 -12.35 -11.99
N LEU A 151 -5.88 -12.25 -13.22
CA LEU A 151 -6.74 -11.14 -13.64
C LEU A 151 -8.15 -11.25 -13.06
N GLU A 152 -8.65 -12.45 -12.89
CA GLU A 152 -9.98 -12.70 -12.30
C GLU A 152 -10.01 -12.31 -10.83
N GLY A 153 -9.09 -12.82 -10.02
CA GLY A 153 -8.94 -12.43 -8.61
C GLY A 153 -8.67 -10.93 -8.45
N ALA A 154 -7.91 -10.32 -9.36
CA ALA A 154 -7.69 -8.89 -9.35
C ALA A 154 -8.99 -8.07 -9.57
N TYR A 155 -9.88 -8.57 -10.45
CA TYR A 155 -11.19 -7.95 -10.66
C TYR A 155 -12.07 -8.13 -9.41
N GLU A 156 -12.16 -9.32 -8.85
CA GLU A 156 -12.96 -9.61 -7.64
C GLU A 156 -12.57 -8.70 -6.48
N GLU A 157 -11.28 -8.57 -6.20
CA GLU A 157 -10.77 -7.68 -5.14
C GLU A 157 -11.07 -6.19 -5.42
N SER A 158 -11.03 -5.76 -6.69
CA SER A 158 -11.43 -4.39 -7.03
C SER A 158 -12.92 -4.14 -6.83
N GLU A 159 -13.79 -5.14 -7.07
CA GLU A 159 -15.22 -5.04 -6.81
C GLU A 159 -15.53 -5.02 -5.32
N ILE A 160 -14.79 -5.76 -4.48
CA ILE A 160 -14.93 -5.67 -3.03
C ILE A 160 -14.62 -4.24 -2.59
N ALA A 161 -13.50 -3.65 -3.03
CA ALA A 161 -13.14 -2.27 -2.71
C ALA A 161 -14.20 -1.27 -3.20
N ARG A 162 -14.69 -1.43 -4.44
CA ARG A 162 -15.73 -0.56 -5.01
C ARG A 162 -17.04 -0.61 -4.22
N ASN A 163 -17.44 -1.78 -3.74
CA ASN A 163 -18.66 -1.92 -2.95
C ASN A 163 -18.54 -1.31 -1.54
N MET A 164 -17.32 -1.01 -1.06
CA MET A 164 -17.10 -0.29 0.20
C MET A 164 -17.34 1.21 0.04
N ASP A 165 -17.01 1.77 -1.14
CA ASP A 165 -17.28 3.17 -1.47
C ASP A 165 -17.74 3.30 -2.93
N LEU A 166 -19.08 3.31 -3.11
CA LEU A 166 -19.72 3.43 -4.41
C LEU A 166 -19.65 4.85 -4.98
N ALA A 167 -19.29 5.85 -4.18
CA ALA A 167 -19.22 7.25 -4.61
C ALA A 167 -17.83 7.61 -5.16
N ASP A 168 -16.81 6.80 -4.91
CA ASP A 168 -15.46 7.08 -5.37
C ASP A 168 -15.27 6.72 -6.85
N ARG A 169 -15.11 7.76 -7.67
CA ARG A 169 -14.85 7.62 -9.12
C ARG A 169 -13.52 6.92 -9.42
N TYR A 170 -12.49 7.12 -8.60
CA TYR A 170 -11.19 6.51 -8.82
C TYR A 170 -11.25 4.99 -8.64
N ILE A 171 -11.91 4.52 -7.57
CA ILE A 171 -12.09 3.10 -7.32
C ILE A 171 -12.91 2.46 -8.44
N ASN A 172 -13.99 3.12 -8.85
CA ASN A 172 -14.79 2.66 -9.99
C ASN A 172 -13.94 2.52 -11.26
N SER A 173 -13.06 3.49 -11.55
CA SER A 173 -12.16 3.40 -12.71
C SER A 173 -11.19 2.21 -12.63
N ILE A 174 -10.74 1.85 -11.44
CA ILE A 174 -9.91 0.64 -11.24
C ILE A 174 -10.71 -0.61 -11.59
N SER A 175 -11.95 -0.73 -11.09
CA SER A 175 -12.81 -1.89 -11.38
C SER A 175 -13.14 -1.99 -12.87
N VAL A 176 -13.42 -0.88 -13.54
CA VAL A 176 -13.59 -0.85 -15.02
C VAL A 176 -12.36 -1.42 -15.71
N LYS A 177 -11.16 -0.95 -15.36
CA LYS A 177 -9.90 -1.45 -15.95
C LYS A 177 -9.69 -2.93 -15.68
N ARG A 178 -9.99 -3.41 -14.49
CA ARG A 178 -9.86 -4.83 -14.14
C ARG A 178 -10.86 -5.70 -14.90
N ALA A 179 -12.12 -5.24 -15.03
CA ALA A 179 -13.13 -5.92 -15.81
C ALA A 179 -12.71 -6.08 -17.28
N PHE A 180 -12.14 -5.03 -17.89
CA PHE A 180 -11.57 -5.12 -19.24
C PHE A 180 -10.43 -6.14 -19.33
N GLN A 181 -9.51 -6.13 -18.39
CA GLN A 181 -8.33 -7.00 -18.37
C GLN A 181 -8.69 -8.48 -18.24
N CYS A 182 -9.78 -8.82 -17.56
CA CYS A 182 -10.28 -10.20 -17.45
C CYS A 182 -11.37 -10.53 -18.48
N GLY A 183 -11.61 -9.69 -19.49
CA GLY A 183 -12.55 -9.96 -20.58
C GLY A 183 -14.03 -9.75 -20.25
N LYS A 184 -14.36 -9.18 -19.10
CA LYS A 184 -15.75 -8.88 -18.69
C LYS A 184 -16.26 -7.58 -19.30
N PHE A 185 -16.30 -7.49 -20.62
CA PHE A 185 -16.56 -6.25 -21.38
C PHE A 185 -17.91 -5.61 -21.04
N ARG A 186 -18.97 -6.41 -20.95
CA ARG A 186 -20.32 -5.89 -20.62
C ARG A 186 -20.36 -5.25 -19.24
N GLU A 187 -19.66 -5.86 -18.28
CA GLU A 187 -19.57 -5.34 -16.93
C GLU A 187 -18.72 -4.06 -16.87
N ALA A 188 -17.61 -4.02 -17.60
CA ALA A 188 -16.79 -2.83 -17.73
C ALA A 188 -17.59 -1.64 -18.31
N GLU A 189 -18.40 -1.87 -19.36
CA GLU A 189 -19.29 -0.88 -19.92
C GLU A 189 -20.33 -0.39 -18.90
N ARG A 190 -20.97 -1.31 -18.18
CA ARG A 190 -21.94 -0.99 -17.12
C ARG A 190 -21.31 -0.11 -16.03
N LEU A 191 -20.13 -0.46 -15.57
CA LEU A 191 -19.40 0.29 -14.53
C LEU A 191 -18.97 1.68 -15.03
N ALA A 192 -18.57 1.79 -16.30
CA ALA A 192 -18.16 3.05 -16.89
C ALA A 192 -19.32 4.06 -16.97
N THR A 193 -20.57 3.58 -17.19
CA THR A 193 -21.74 4.46 -17.24
C THR A 193 -22.13 5.09 -15.92
N LEU A 194 -21.71 4.52 -14.76
CA LEU A 194 -22.10 5.01 -13.44
C LEU A 194 -21.65 6.45 -13.15
N PHE A 195 -20.53 6.88 -13.74
CA PHE A 195 -19.93 8.19 -13.49
C PHE A 195 -19.91 9.09 -14.72
N THR A 196 -20.64 8.75 -15.78
CA THR A 196 -20.81 9.61 -16.95
C THR A 196 -22.15 10.36 -16.89
N ARG A 197 -22.15 11.61 -17.35
CA ARG A 197 -23.39 12.40 -17.46
C ARG A 197 -24.24 11.96 -18.65
N ASP A 198 -23.61 11.36 -19.63
CA ASP A 198 -24.21 10.87 -20.86
C ASP A 198 -23.93 9.37 -20.98
N ALA A 199 -24.89 8.56 -20.57
CA ALA A 199 -24.79 7.11 -20.58
C ALA A 199 -24.63 6.54 -22.00
N GLU A 200 -25.08 7.27 -23.04
CA GLU A 200 -24.93 6.88 -24.45
C GLU A 200 -23.47 7.09 -24.93
N ASN A 201 -22.72 8.00 -24.28
CA ASN A 201 -21.34 8.31 -24.63
C ASN A 201 -20.30 7.74 -23.66
N TYR A 202 -20.58 6.58 -23.07
CA TYR A 202 -19.65 5.92 -22.16
C TYR A 202 -18.24 5.67 -22.76
N LYS A 203 -18.12 5.60 -24.09
CA LYS A 203 -16.84 5.42 -24.79
C LYS A 203 -15.87 6.58 -24.52
N THR A 204 -16.35 7.82 -24.48
CA THR A 204 -15.54 8.98 -24.13
C THR A 204 -15.05 8.86 -22.69
N ASN A 205 -15.93 8.42 -21.78
CA ASN A 205 -15.54 8.20 -20.38
C ASN A 205 -14.48 7.08 -20.22
N LEU A 206 -14.57 6.01 -21.02
CA LEU A 206 -13.55 4.96 -21.05
C LEU A 206 -12.19 5.49 -21.54
N PHE A 207 -12.19 6.34 -22.55
CA PHE A 207 -10.98 7.01 -23.04
C PHE A 207 -10.37 7.90 -21.94
N ASP A 208 -11.19 8.75 -21.32
CA ASP A 208 -10.76 9.63 -20.21
C ASP A 208 -10.21 8.84 -19.01
N MET A 209 -10.75 7.63 -18.77
CA MET A 209 -10.24 6.72 -17.75
C MET A 209 -8.97 5.98 -18.18
N GLN A 210 -8.47 6.18 -19.39
CA GLN A 210 -7.33 5.44 -19.96
C GLN A 210 -7.56 3.91 -19.94
N CYS A 211 -8.77 3.47 -20.27
CA CYS A 211 -9.13 2.05 -20.33
C CYS A 211 -9.03 1.47 -21.75
N LEU A 212 -8.86 2.33 -22.75
CA LEU A 212 -8.73 1.98 -24.17
C LEU A 212 -7.30 2.15 -24.67
#